data_42c57ae651370f1c58584f112d5c71e9
#
_entry.id   42c57ae651370f1c58584f112d5c71e9
#
_cell.length_a   1.000
_cell.length_b   1.000
_cell.length_c   1.000
_cell.angle_alpha   90.00
_cell.angle_beta   90.00
_cell.angle_gamma   90.00
#
_symmetry.space_group_name_H-M   'P 1'
#
loop_
_entity.id
_entity.type
_entity.pdbx_description
1 polymer ?
#
loop_
_entity_poly.entity_id
_entity_poly.type
_entity_poly.pdbx_seq_one_letter_code
_entity_poly.pdbx_strand_id
1 'polypeptide(L)' 'MNQRYILTILSRRRGRNHKNELYVSGSYEQAREAAERCRRSCIKAGETDVRVEIWQVIATSYKGTVRGAAK' A
#
# COMPACT_ATOMS: atom_id res chain seq x y z
N MET A 1 -6.91 -16.14 11.47
CA MET A 1 -7.02 -16.18 10.14
C MET A 1 -6.32 -15.06 9.52
N ASN A 2 -5.53 -15.32 8.56
CA ASN A 2 -4.82 -14.26 7.91
C ASN A 2 -5.64 -13.57 6.87
N GLN A 3 -5.45 -12.31 6.75
CA GLN A 3 -6.11 -11.56 5.72
C GLN A 3 -5.10 -11.08 4.73
N ARG A 4 -5.55 -10.70 3.59
CA ARG A 4 -4.66 -10.23 2.57
C ARG A 4 -4.89 -8.76 2.31
N TYR A 5 -3.80 -8.06 2.13
CA TYR A 5 -3.88 -6.64 1.85
C TYR A 5 -3.00 -6.28 0.68
N ILE A 6 -3.38 -5.25 -0.01
CA ILE A 6 -2.57 -4.74 -1.09
C ILE A 6 -2.25 -3.31 -0.73
N LEU A 7 -0.98 -2.99 -0.75
CA LEU A 7 -0.54 -1.64 -0.50
C LEU A 7 -0.24 -1.00 -1.83
N THR A 8 -0.85 0.12 -2.10
CA THR A 8 -0.58 0.84 -3.32
C THR A 8 0.26 2.04 -2.94
N ILE A 9 1.48 2.09 -3.42
CA ILE A 9 2.41 3.14 -3.08
C ILE A 9 2.50 4.10 -4.24
N LEU A 10 2.11 5.34 -3.99
CA LEU A 10 2.15 6.35 -5.01
C LEU A 10 3.17 7.38 -4.63
N SER A 11 3.97 7.79 -5.55
CA SER A 11 4.98 8.79 -5.27
C SER A 11 5.35 9.53 -6.53
N ARG A 12 6.14 10.56 -6.38
CA ARG A 12 6.58 11.35 -7.49
C ARG A 12 8.09 11.48 -7.43
N ARG A 13 8.74 11.17 -8.52
CA ARG A 13 10.14 11.27 -8.55
C ARG A 13 10.56 12.00 -9.80
N ARG A 14 11.25 13.09 -9.65
CA ARG A 14 11.67 13.88 -10.78
C ARG A 14 10.53 14.24 -11.68
N GLY A 15 9.43 14.61 -11.11
CA GLY A 15 8.29 15.03 -11.89
C GLY A 15 7.48 13.91 -12.50
N ARG A 16 7.87 12.68 -12.27
CA ARG A 16 7.12 11.57 -12.80
C ARG A 16 6.40 10.82 -11.72
N ASN A 17 5.21 10.37 -12.01
CA ASN A 17 4.44 9.61 -11.05
C ASN A 17 4.83 8.15 -11.11
N HIS A 18 4.97 7.56 -9.95
CA HIS A 18 5.29 6.16 -9.84
C HIS A 18 4.26 5.46 -9.00
N LYS A 19 3.99 4.23 -9.31
CA LYS A 19 3.03 3.46 -8.58
C LYS A 19 3.57 2.05 -8.41
N ASN A 20 3.55 1.56 -7.21
CA ASN A 20 3.97 0.20 -6.94
C ASN A 20 2.95 -0.49 -6.09
N GLU A 21 2.90 -1.78 -6.14
CA GLU A 21 1.98 -2.55 -5.33
C GLU A 21 2.74 -3.58 -4.54
N LEU A 22 2.32 -3.80 -3.33
CA LEU A 22 2.94 -4.77 -2.47
C LEU A 22 1.86 -5.59 -1.81
N TYR A 23 2.02 -6.88 -1.75
CA TYR A 23 1.05 -7.75 -1.14
C TYR A 23 1.48 -8.15 0.25
N VAL A 24 0.59 -8.03 1.20
CA VAL A 24 0.90 -8.34 2.57
C VAL A 24 -0.15 -9.26 3.13
N SER A 25 0.25 -10.31 3.78
CA SER A 25 -0.67 -11.21 4.44
C SER A 25 -0.48 -11.06 5.92
N GLY A 26 -1.55 -11.13 6.65
CA GLY A 26 -1.45 -11.03 8.10
C GLY A 26 -2.55 -10.17 8.65
N SER A 27 -2.24 -9.33 9.60
CA SER A 27 -3.22 -8.48 10.22
C SER A 27 -3.17 -7.10 9.61
N TYR A 28 -4.19 -6.34 9.90
CA TYR A 28 -4.24 -4.97 9.42
C TYR A 28 -3.10 -4.17 10.01
N GLU A 29 -2.74 -4.46 11.25
CA GLU A 29 -1.64 -3.77 11.85
C GLU A 29 -0.34 -4.04 11.14
N GLN A 30 -0.14 -5.25 10.70
CA GLN A 30 1.05 -5.57 9.96
C GLN A 30 1.05 -4.85 8.62
N ALA A 31 -0.10 -4.73 8.00
CA ALA A 31 -0.19 -4.00 6.74
C ALA A 31 0.13 -2.53 6.97
N ARG A 32 -0.36 -1.98 8.09
CA ARG A 32 -0.08 -0.60 8.41
C ARG A 32 1.40 -0.35 8.63
N GLU A 33 2.05 -1.25 9.32
CA GLU A 33 3.47 -1.11 9.56
C GLU A 33 4.25 -1.18 8.26
N ALA A 34 3.84 -2.08 7.39
CA ALA A 34 4.50 -2.20 6.11
C ALA A 34 4.30 -0.93 5.28
N ALA A 35 3.09 -0.37 5.35
CA ALA A 35 2.80 0.85 4.62
C ALA A 35 3.66 2.00 5.12
N GLU A 36 3.83 2.07 6.44
CA GLU A 36 4.63 3.13 7.01
C GLU A 36 6.09 2.98 6.62
N ARG A 37 6.58 1.76 6.58
CA ARG A 37 7.93 1.53 6.16
C ARG A 37 8.13 1.94 4.71
N CYS A 38 7.18 1.62 3.87
CA CYS A 38 7.27 2.00 2.46
C CYS A 38 7.27 3.51 2.31
N ARG A 39 6.43 4.17 3.09
CA ARG A 39 6.35 5.61 3.01
C ARG A 39 7.68 6.25 3.40
N ARG A 40 8.25 5.78 4.50
CA ARG A 40 9.51 6.33 4.95
C ARG A 40 10.61 6.08 3.96
N SER A 41 10.59 4.91 3.37
CA SER A 41 11.60 4.56 2.42
C SER A 41 11.54 5.46 1.19
N CYS A 42 10.35 5.76 0.72
CA CYS A 42 10.19 6.63 -0.43
C CYS A 42 10.66 8.05 -0.10
N ILE A 43 10.30 8.52 1.08
CA ILE A 43 10.71 9.86 1.47
C ILE A 43 12.22 9.93 1.60
N LYS A 44 12.81 8.87 2.14
CA LYS A 44 14.23 8.88 2.29
C LYS A 44 14.90 8.85 0.95
N ALA A 45 14.29 8.29 -0.05
CA ALA A 45 14.88 8.24 -1.38
C ALA A 45 14.67 9.55 -2.13
N GLY A 46 14.04 10.52 -1.53
CA GLY A 46 13.87 11.81 -2.18
C GLY A 46 12.59 11.95 -2.97
N GLU A 47 11.68 11.01 -2.83
CA GLU A 47 10.43 11.10 -3.58
C GLU A 47 9.46 12.03 -2.88
N THR A 48 8.58 12.64 -3.63
CA THR A 48 7.62 13.56 -3.06
C THR A 48 6.22 13.07 -3.29
N ASP A 49 5.27 13.71 -2.67
CA ASP A 49 3.85 13.35 -2.79
C ASP A 49 3.65 11.87 -2.51
N VAL A 50 4.32 11.37 -1.50
CA VAL A 50 4.26 9.96 -1.20
C VAL A 50 2.95 9.63 -0.51
N ARG A 51 2.27 8.61 -1.00
CA ARG A 51 1.03 8.22 -0.42
C ARG A 51 0.93 6.70 -0.49
N VAL A 52 0.48 6.08 0.53
CA VAL A 52 0.32 4.65 0.53
C VAL A 52 -1.11 4.34 0.90
N GLU A 53 -1.77 3.57 0.07
CA GLU A 53 -3.14 3.19 0.32
C GLU A 53 -3.17 1.72 0.70
N ILE A 54 -3.98 1.38 1.66
CA ILE A 54 -4.10 0.00 2.11
C ILE A 54 -5.46 -0.51 1.68
N TRP A 55 -5.45 -1.60 0.96
CA TRP A 55 -6.68 -2.19 0.47
C TRP A 55 -6.81 -3.60 1.03
N GLN A 56 -7.93 -3.91 1.57
CA GLN A 56 -8.16 -5.25 2.08
C GLN A 56 -8.83 -6.08 0.99
N VAL A 57 -8.28 -7.22 0.70
CA VAL A 57 -8.86 -8.09 -0.30
C VAL A 57 -9.94 -8.89 0.36
N ILE A 58 -11.14 -8.60 0.05
CA ILE A 58 -12.19 -9.29 0.60
C ILE A 58 -12.71 -10.39 -0.13
N ALA A 59 -12.81 -10.61 -1.05
CA ALA A 59 -13.43 -11.64 -1.64
C ALA A 59 -12.91 -12.61 -2.12
N THR A 60 -13.46 -13.36 -2.34
CA THR A 60 -13.02 -14.38 -2.67
C THR A 60 -13.17 -14.40 -3.99
N SER A 61 -13.79 -13.90 -4.52
CA SER A 61 -14.13 -14.05 -5.74
C SER A 61 -13.42 -13.26 -6.49
N TYR A 62 -12.78 -13.18 -6.85
CA TYR A 62 -12.23 -12.64 -7.76
C TYR A 62 -12.16 -11.29 -7.81
N LYS A 63 -12.16 -10.69 -8.46
CA LYS A 63 -12.12 -9.46 -8.59
C LYS A 63 -12.15 -8.89 -7.50
N GLY A 64 -11.94 -9.28 -6.72
CA GLY A 64 -12.03 -8.88 -5.61
C GLY A 64 -12.25 -7.57 -5.35
N THR A 65 -12.77 -7.26 -4.51
CA THR A 65 -13.10 -6.09 -4.29
C THR A 65 -12.23 -5.63 -3.31
N VAL A 66 -11.68 -4.65 -3.41
CA VAL A 66 -10.85 -4.16 -2.48
C VAL A 66 -11.39 -2.99 -1.82
N ARG A 67 -11.19 -2.71 -0.64
CA ARG A 67 -11.77 -1.69 0.01
C ARG A 67 -10.83 -0.75 0.50
N GLY A 68 -10.84 0.33 0.45
CA GLY A 68 -10.13 1.28 0.82
C GLY A 68 -9.49 1.45 1.88
N ALA A 69 -8.74 2.14 2.15
CA ALA A 69 -8.11 2.45 2.69
C ALA A 69 -7.70 3.34 3.48
N ALA A 70 -6.92 3.47 3.84
CA ALA A 70 -6.83 4.08 4.78
C ALA A 70 -5.95 5.05 4.80
N LYS A 71 -5.70 5.67 4.93
CA LYS A 71 -4.92 6.56 4.93
C LYS A 71 -4.33 6.81 5.97
#